data_7b94ca234278068c7f9e9127fb2453bd
#
_entry.id   7b94ca234278068c7f9e9127fb2453bd
#
_cell.length_a   1.000
_cell.length_b   1.000
_cell.length_c   1.000
_cell.angle_alpha   90.00
_cell.angle_beta   90.00
_cell.angle_gamma   90.00
#
_symmetry.space_group_name_H-M   'P 1'
#
loop_
_entity.id
_entity.type
_entity.pdbx_description
1 polymer ?
#
loop_
_entity_poly.entity_id
_entity_poly.type
_entity_poly.pdbx_seq_one_letter_code
_entity_poly.pdbx_strand_id
1 'polypeptide(L)'
;MKLKKINKFVYPGTNRELVHGKRHYVIGKYKLPSVTTILSATMPEEKRKSLDAWILREGKERANEIKSRAANRGSSMHKILEHMIIGEGYKDLTEIGAQATSMAEVIAERGLSNVSEYYGTEVNVYYPGLYAGQTDLMCVHNGSDAIVDFKQTNKPKRREWIEDYFLQGAAYCLSLIHI
;
A
#
# COMPACT_ATOMS: atom_id res chain seq x y z
N MET A 1 -18.56 6.90 -2.80
CA MET A 1 -18.84 5.46 -2.99
C MET A 1 -19.04 4.85 -1.61
N LYS A 2 -19.87 3.84 -1.46
CA LYS A 2 -19.98 3.07 -0.21
C LYS A 2 -20.17 1.61 -0.60
N LEU A 3 -19.21 0.76 -0.25
CA LEU A 3 -19.30 -0.67 -0.51
C LEU A 3 -19.93 -1.41 0.68
N LYS A 4 -20.49 -2.58 0.41
CA LYS A 4 -21.04 -3.46 1.44
C LYS A 4 -19.90 -4.21 2.12
N LYS A 5 -19.81 -4.09 3.45
CA LYS A 5 -18.83 -4.85 4.25
C LYS A 5 -19.32 -6.25 4.53
N ILE A 6 -18.44 -7.23 4.33
CA ILE A 6 -18.66 -8.64 4.69
C ILE A 6 -17.57 -9.05 5.69
N ASN A 7 -17.97 -9.61 6.82
CA ASN A 7 -17.03 -10.09 7.84
C ASN A 7 -16.59 -11.53 7.51
N LYS A 8 -15.64 -11.67 6.60
CA LYS A 8 -15.10 -12.96 6.14
C LYS A 8 -13.87 -13.41 6.94
N PHE A 9 -13.05 -12.46 7.39
CA PHE A 9 -11.79 -12.72 8.07
C PHE A 9 -11.71 -12.03 9.42
N VAL A 10 -10.91 -12.61 10.32
CA VAL A 10 -10.53 -12.00 11.60
C VAL A 10 -9.08 -11.53 11.48
N TYR A 11 -8.89 -10.22 11.39
CA TYR A 11 -7.57 -9.65 11.20
C TYR A 11 -6.81 -9.52 12.51
N PRO A 12 -5.49 -9.81 12.53
CA PRO A 12 -4.69 -9.69 13.73
C PRO A 12 -4.53 -8.22 14.15
N GLY A 13 -4.68 -7.99 15.45
CA GLY A 13 -4.20 -6.75 16.05
C GLY A 13 -2.68 -6.68 15.98
N THR A 14 -2.13 -5.50 15.73
CA THR A 14 -0.68 -5.30 15.62
C THR A 14 -0.24 -3.95 16.14
N ASN A 15 0.97 -3.90 16.69
CA ASN A 15 1.72 -2.67 16.91
C ASN A 15 2.82 -2.54 15.86
N ARG A 16 3.07 -1.32 15.38
CA ARG A 16 4.17 -1.03 14.47
C ARG A 16 5.33 -0.44 15.24
N GLU A 17 6.51 -0.97 14.97
CA GLU A 17 7.77 -0.50 15.56
C GLU A 17 8.80 -0.22 14.46
N LEU A 18 9.74 0.66 14.76
CA LEU A 18 10.93 0.86 13.94
C LEU A 18 12.12 0.15 14.59
N VAL A 19 12.69 -0.82 13.88
CA VAL A 19 13.92 -1.51 14.28
C VAL A 19 15.01 -1.10 13.30
N HIS A 20 16.02 -0.38 13.79
CA HIS A 20 17.07 0.21 12.94
C HIS A 20 16.49 1.03 11.77
N GLY A 21 15.45 1.83 12.03
CA GLY A 21 14.77 2.65 11.03
C GLY A 21 13.89 1.88 10.04
N LYS A 22 13.73 0.56 10.20
CA LYS A 22 12.92 -0.30 9.33
C LYS A 22 11.63 -0.72 10.02
N ARG A 23 10.51 -0.73 9.28
CA ARG A 23 9.19 -1.08 9.80
C ARG A 23 9.09 -2.56 10.15
N HIS A 24 8.70 -2.84 11.40
CA HIS A 24 8.33 -4.15 11.90
C HIS A 24 6.91 -4.13 12.46
N TYR A 25 6.27 -5.29 12.48
CA TYR A 25 4.96 -5.53 13.07
C TYR A 25 5.08 -6.49 14.23
N VAL A 26 4.46 -6.16 15.36
CA VAL A 26 4.35 -7.04 16.52
C VAL A 26 2.96 -7.65 16.52
N ILE A 27 2.88 -8.97 16.29
CA ILE A 27 1.64 -9.75 16.21
C ILE A 27 1.77 -10.93 17.17
N GLY A 28 1.07 -10.85 18.30
CA GLY A 28 1.24 -11.83 19.39
C GLY A 28 2.70 -11.92 19.83
N LYS A 29 3.31 -13.11 19.69
CA LYS A 29 4.73 -13.36 20.02
C LYS A 29 5.72 -13.03 18.90
N TYR A 30 5.22 -12.70 17.73
CA TYR A 30 6.06 -12.48 16.55
C TYR A 30 6.41 -11.00 16.38
N LYS A 31 7.68 -10.73 16.12
CA LYS A 31 8.18 -9.42 15.66
C LYS A 31 8.73 -9.60 14.25
N LEU A 32 7.96 -9.16 13.25
CA LEU A 32 8.15 -9.49 11.84
C LEU A 32 8.50 -8.24 11.02
N PRO A 33 9.46 -8.32 10.10
CA PRO A 33 9.70 -7.24 9.15
C PRO A 33 8.49 -7.05 8.23
N SER A 34 8.27 -5.83 7.75
CA SER A 34 7.25 -5.63 6.72
C SER A 34 7.70 -6.22 5.38
N VAL A 35 6.74 -6.69 4.56
CA VAL A 35 7.02 -7.13 3.18
C VAL A 35 7.81 -6.07 2.43
N THR A 36 7.41 -4.80 2.53
CA THR A 36 8.12 -3.68 1.86
C THR A 36 9.53 -3.46 2.41
N THR A 37 9.79 -3.77 3.68
CA THR A 37 11.14 -3.75 4.26
C THR A 37 12.03 -4.83 3.62
N ILE A 38 11.49 -6.04 3.44
CA ILE A 38 12.21 -7.15 2.80
C ILE A 38 12.49 -6.81 1.33
N LEU A 39 11.48 -6.39 0.57
CA LEU A 39 11.65 -6.00 -0.84
C LEU A 39 12.66 -4.87 -1.04
N SER A 40 12.71 -3.91 -0.12
CA SER A 40 13.72 -2.85 -0.15
C SER A 40 15.12 -3.39 0.15
N ALA A 41 15.25 -4.36 1.07
CA ALA A 41 16.55 -4.96 1.42
C ALA A 41 17.09 -5.88 0.31
N THR A 42 16.20 -6.52 -0.44
CA THR A 42 16.52 -7.45 -1.54
C THR A 42 16.42 -6.80 -2.92
N MET A 43 16.36 -5.46 -2.97
CA MET A 43 16.29 -4.70 -4.24
C MET A 43 17.46 -5.07 -5.16
N PRO A 44 17.19 -5.39 -6.45
CA PRO A 44 18.23 -5.67 -7.42
C PRO A 44 19.23 -4.51 -7.54
N GLU A 45 20.51 -4.87 -7.75
CA GLU A 45 21.59 -3.88 -7.79
C GLU A 45 21.39 -2.83 -8.90
N GLU A 46 20.90 -3.24 -10.06
CA GLU A 46 20.60 -2.34 -11.18
C GLU A 46 19.53 -1.29 -10.81
N LYS A 47 18.48 -1.72 -10.10
CA LYS A 47 17.42 -0.80 -9.61
C LYS A 47 17.99 0.17 -8.57
N ARG A 48 18.90 -0.30 -7.72
CA ARG A 48 19.61 0.53 -6.74
C ARG A 48 20.50 1.56 -7.44
N LYS A 49 21.34 1.13 -8.40
CA LYS A 49 22.18 2.03 -9.20
C LYS A 49 21.37 3.11 -9.93
N SER A 50 20.22 2.72 -10.49
CA SER A 50 19.32 3.68 -11.15
C SER A 50 18.76 4.72 -10.17
N LEU A 51 18.42 4.32 -8.95
CA LEU A 51 17.96 5.23 -7.91
C LEU A 51 19.08 6.19 -7.45
N ASP A 52 20.30 5.68 -7.28
CA ASP A 52 21.45 6.46 -6.87
C ASP A 52 21.83 7.48 -7.96
N ALA A 53 21.82 7.07 -9.22
CA ALA A 53 22.04 7.95 -10.37
C ALA A 53 20.97 9.05 -10.46
N TRP A 54 19.70 8.72 -10.15
CA TRP A 54 18.63 9.72 -10.09
C TRP A 54 18.87 10.72 -8.94
N ILE A 55 19.24 10.24 -7.74
CA ILE A 55 19.55 11.11 -6.60
C ILE A 55 20.72 12.04 -6.90
N LEU A 56 21.76 11.52 -7.58
CA LEU A 56 22.93 12.31 -7.97
C LEU A 56 22.53 13.41 -8.97
N ARG A 57 21.68 13.11 -9.94
CA ARG A 57 21.22 14.06 -10.95
C ARG A 57 20.33 15.16 -10.37
N GLU A 58 19.40 14.82 -9.51
CA GLU A 58 18.46 15.79 -8.89
C GLU A 58 19.13 16.60 -7.76
N GLY A 59 20.19 16.05 -7.14
CA GLY A 59 20.71 16.52 -5.87
C GLY A 59 19.93 15.96 -4.67
N LYS A 60 20.65 15.73 -3.58
CA LYS A 60 20.09 15.03 -2.39
C LYS A 60 18.88 15.74 -1.77
N GLU A 61 18.94 17.06 -1.64
CA GLU A 61 17.86 17.87 -1.06
C GLU A 61 16.61 17.78 -1.92
N ARG A 62 16.75 18.05 -3.21
CA ARG A 62 15.64 18.01 -4.16
C ARG A 62 15.05 16.60 -4.28
N ALA A 63 15.87 15.56 -4.30
CA ALA A 63 15.41 14.18 -4.31
C ALA A 63 14.59 13.85 -3.04
N ASN A 64 15.00 14.34 -1.87
CA ASN A 64 14.26 14.15 -0.62
C ASN A 64 12.92 14.90 -0.62
N GLU A 65 12.87 16.13 -1.13
CA GLU A 65 11.61 16.88 -1.29
C GLU A 65 10.62 16.12 -2.18
N ILE A 66 11.09 15.64 -3.35
CA ILE A 66 10.26 14.88 -4.28
C ILE A 66 9.72 13.60 -3.63
N LYS A 67 10.58 12.85 -2.90
CA LYS A 67 10.18 11.65 -2.17
C LYS A 67 9.15 11.96 -1.08
N SER A 68 9.39 12.99 -0.28
CA SER A 68 8.51 13.40 0.81
C SER A 68 7.14 13.84 0.29
N ARG A 69 7.11 14.69 -0.75
CA ARG A 69 5.86 15.13 -1.38
C ARG A 69 5.07 13.95 -1.97
N ALA A 70 5.75 13.00 -2.63
CA ALA A 70 5.12 11.80 -3.14
C ALA A 70 4.57 10.90 -2.02
N ALA A 71 5.31 10.74 -0.91
CA ALA A 71 4.84 9.96 0.23
C ALA A 71 3.60 10.58 0.89
N ASN A 72 3.62 11.90 1.12
CA ASN A 72 2.47 12.62 1.70
C ASN A 72 1.23 12.52 0.82
N ARG A 73 1.38 12.71 -0.50
CA ARG A 73 0.28 12.56 -1.46
C ARG A 73 -0.26 11.13 -1.50
N GLY A 74 0.63 10.13 -1.46
CA GLY A 74 0.23 8.73 -1.36
C GLY A 74 -0.58 8.44 -0.10
N SER A 75 -0.10 8.88 1.07
CA SER A 75 -0.79 8.70 2.34
C SER A 75 -2.18 9.37 2.35
N SER A 76 -2.28 10.59 1.82
CA SER A 76 -3.57 11.29 1.68
C SER A 76 -4.52 10.52 0.74
N MET A 77 -4.02 10.05 -0.42
CA MET A 77 -4.82 9.27 -1.37
C MET A 77 -5.36 7.98 -0.76
N HIS A 78 -4.54 7.21 -0.04
CA HIS A 78 -4.99 5.98 0.63
C HIS A 78 -6.09 6.28 1.66
N LYS A 79 -5.90 7.31 2.47
CA LYS A 79 -6.89 7.71 3.46
C LYS A 79 -8.21 8.14 2.83
N ILE A 80 -8.17 8.91 1.74
CA ILE A 80 -9.37 9.30 1.00
C ILE A 80 -10.08 8.07 0.43
N LEU A 81 -9.35 7.13 -0.18
CA LEU A 81 -9.91 5.89 -0.73
C LEU A 81 -10.55 5.01 0.36
N GLU A 82 -9.89 4.84 1.49
CA GLU A 82 -10.44 4.13 2.64
C GLU A 82 -11.81 4.72 3.03
N HIS A 83 -11.87 6.05 3.26
CA HIS A 83 -13.12 6.72 3.63
C HIS A 83 -14.20 6.64 2.55
N MET A 84 -13.82 6.70 1.27
CA MET A 84 -14.76 6.50 0.16
C MET A 84 -15.36 5.08 0.18
N ILE A 85 -14.55 4.05 0.44
CA ILE A 85 -14.96 2.64 0.48
C ILE A 85 -15.93 2.38 1.63
N ILE A 86 -15.61 2.86 2.84
CA ILE A 86 -16.46 2.68 4.03
C ILE A 86 -17.68 3.62 4.03
N GLY A 87 -17.69 4.62 3.17
CA GLY A 87 -18.80 5.59 3.03
C GLY A 87 -18.80 6.68 4.10
N GLU A 88 -17.62 6.99 4.64
CA GLU A 88 -17.39 8.10 5.56
C GLU A 88 -16.85 9.33 4.82
N GLY A 89 -17.18 10.51 5.33
CA GLY A 89 -16.66 11.77 4.78
C GLY A 89 -15.23 12.02 5.28
N TYR A 90 -14.30 12.24 4.36
CA TYR A 90 -12.97 12.74 4.66
C TYR A 90 -12.54 13.76 3.61
N LYS A 91 -11.91 14.84 4.04
CA LYS A 91 -11.36 15.88 3.17
C LYS A 91 -9.98 16.28 3.67
N ASP A 92 -9.01 16.28 2.78
CA ASP A 92 -7.70 16.89 2.99
C ASP A 92 -7.70 18.23 2.23
N LEU A 93 -7.75 19.33 2.96
CA LEU A 93 -7.85 20.67 2.41
C LEU A 93 -6.51 21.28 1.95
N THR A 94 -5.43 20.52 2.03
CA THR A 94 -4.12 20.96 1.55
C THR A 94 -4.02 20.88 0.02
N GLU A 95 -3.05 21.57 -0.58
CA GLU A 95 -2.74 21.43 -2.02
C GLU A 95 -2.44 19.97 -2.40
N ILE A 96 -1.69 19.26 -1.54
CA ILE A 96 -1.38 17.85 -1.72
C ILE A 96 -2.67 17.01 -1.63
N GLY A 97 -3.57 17.36 -0.71
CA GLY A 97 -4.87 16.72 -0.55
C GLY A 97 -5.76 16.88 -1.78
N ALA A 98 -5.77 18.04 -2.43
CA ALA A 98 -6.50 18.24 -3.68
C ALA A 98 -6.01 17.32 -4.79
N GLN A 99 -4.67 17.17 -4.95
CA GLN A 99 -4.08 16.23 -5.90
C GLN A 99 -4.42 14.77 -5.55
N ALA A 100 -4.35 14.41 -4.27
CA ALA A 100 -4.68 13.08 -3.77
C ALA A 100 -6.17 12.74 -4.01
N THR A 101 -7.06 13.70 -3.83
CA THR A 101 -8.49 13.55 -4.08
C THR A 101 -8.76 13.22 -5.56
N SER A 102 -8.19 13.99 -6.48
CA SER A 102 -8.35 13.70 -7.92
C SER A 102 -7.83 12.32 -8.31
N MET A 103 -6.73 11.87 -7.71
CA MET A 103 -6.23 10.50 -7.93
C MET A 103 -7.18 9.43 -7.35
N ALA A 104 -7.69 9.66 -6.14
CA ALA A 104 -8.62 8.75 -5.48
C ALA A 104 -9.95 8.62 -6.25
N GLU A 105 -10.46 9.72 -6.79
CA GLU A 105 -11.66 9.73 -7.64
C GLU A 105 -11.48 8.88 -8.89
N VAL A 106 -10.35 9.00 -9.59
CA VAL A 106 -10.04 8.17 -10.77
C VAL A 106 -9.92 6.69 -10.40
N ILE A 107 -9.29 6.36 -9.27
CA ILE A 107 -9.18 4.98 -8.79
C ILE A 107 -10.57 4.46 -8.42
N ALA A 108 -11.39 5.23 -7.72
CA ALA A 108 -12.74 4.84 -7.34
C ALA A 108 -13.63 4.60 -8.56
N GLU A 109 -13.56 5.49 -9.55
CA GLU A 109 -14.39 5.41 -10.76
C GLU A 109 -13.98 4.26 -11.68
N ARG A 110 -12.65 4.07 -11.90
CA ARG A 110 -12.15 3.13 -12.90
C ARG A 110 -11.63 1.82 -12.31
N GLY A 111 -10.93 1.90 -11.17
CA GLY A 111 -10.31 0.75 -10.54
C GLY A 111 -11.26 -0.05 -9.64
N LEU A 112 -12.20 0.63 -8.99
CA LEU A 112 -13.12 0.00 -8.04
C LEU A 112 -14.55 -0.16 -8.59
N SER A 113 -14.81 0.16 -9.85
CA SER A 113 -16.13 0.00 -10.50
C SER A 113 -16.66 -1.43 -10.46
N ASN A 114 -15.77 -2.43 -10.50
CA ASN A 114 -16.09 -3.85 -10.48
C ASN A 114 -15.95 -4.50 -9.09
N VAL A 115 -15.82 -3.68 -8.03
CA VAL A 115 -15.81 -4.15 -6.65
C VAL A 115 -17.24 -4.13 -6.12
N SER A 116 -17.78 -5.31 -5.75
CA SER A 116 -19.14 -5.44 -5.23
C SER A 116 -19.21 -5.37 -3.71
N GLU A 117 -18.25 -5.96 -3.03
CA GLU A 117 -18.19 -6.08 -1.58
C GLU A 117 -16.75 -5.98 -1.09
N TYR A 118 -16.55 -5.62 0.19
CA TYR A 118 -15.22 -5.63 0.78
C TYR A 118 -15.19 -6.36 2.13
N TYR A 119 -14.03 -6.92 2.44
CA TYR A 119 -13.77 -7.67 3.67
C TYR A 119 -13.03 -6.83 4.71
N GLY A 120 -12.22 -5.88 4.27
CA GLY A 120 -11.50 -4.94 5.12
C GLY A 120 -10.65 -3.95 4.34
N THR A 121 -10.41 -2.80 4.95
CA THR A 121 -9.51 -1.74 4.48
C THR A 121 -8.39 -1.55 5.49
N GLU A 122 -7.17 -1.26 5.04
CA GLU A 122 -5.99 -1.03 5.88
C GLU A 122 -5.76 -2.17 6.91
N VAL A 123 -6.05 -3.42 6.50
CA VAL A 123 -6.01 -4.58 7.38
C VAL A 123 -4.64 -5.23 7.42
N ASN A 124 -4.28 -5.75 8.60
CA ASN A 124 -3.00 -6.41 8.79
C ASN A 124 -3.07 -7.86 8.35
N VAL A 125 -2.01 -8.30 7.67
CA VAL A 125 -1.79 -9.68 7.24
C VAL A 125 -0.39 -10.12 7.64
N TYR A 126 -0.17 -11.41 7.89
CA TYR A 126 1.15 -11.91 8.25
C TYR A 126 1.35 -13.37 7.88
N TYR A 127 2.60 -13.72 7.68
CA TYR A 127 3.04 -15.11 7.60
C TYR A 127 3.90 -15.40 8.84
N PRO A 128 3.51 -16.37 9.70
CA PRO A 128 4.20 -16.63 10.96
C PRO A 128 5.72 -16.86 10.78
N GLY A 129 6.52 -16.13 11.54
CA GLY A 129 7.98 -16.24 11.53
C GLY A 129 8.68 -15.61 10.33
N LEU A 130 7.98 -15.11 9.32
CA LEU A 130 8.61 -14.60 8.10
C LEU A 130 8.39 -13.09 7.90
N TYR A 131 7.15 -12.64 7.75
CA TYR A 131 6.83 -11.25 7.43
C TYR A 131 5.42 -10.87 7.87
N ALA A 132 5.18 -9.58 7.87
CA ALA A 132 3.84 -9.02 8.01
C ALA A 132 3.66 -7.82 7.06
N GLY A 133 2.43 -7.35 6.94
CA GLY A 133 2.12 -6.19 6.15
C GLY A 133 0.74 -5.64 6.43
N GLN A 134 0.38 -4.60 5.71
CA GLN A 134 -0.95 -4.04 5.70
C GLN A 134 -1.38 -3.93 4.25
N THR A 135 -2.54 -4.49 3.94
CA THR A 135 -3.16 -4.40 2.61
C THR A 135 -4.18 -3.29 2.60
N ASP A 136 -4.24 -2.53 1.52
CA ASP A 136 -5.13 -1.37 1.41
C ASP A 136 -6.60 -1.79 1.35
N LEU A 137 -6.89 -2.86 0.59
CA LEU A 137 -8.27 -3.35 0.44
C LEU A 137 -8.29 -4.86 0.19
N MET A 138 -9.17 -5.56 0.89
CA MET A 138 -9.58 -6.94 0.59
C MET A 138 -11.05 -6.92 0.18
N CYS A 139 -11.36 -7.48 -0.97
CA CYS A 139 -12.69 -7.30 -1.59
C CYS A 139 -13.07 -8.45 -2.53
N VAL A 140 -14.29 -8.36 -3.08
CA VAL A 140 -14.71 -9.11 -4.26
C VAL A 140 -14.59 -8.20 -5.48
N HIS A 141 -13.69 -8.54 -6.39
CA HIS A 141 -13.45 -7.82 -7.64
C HIS A 141 -13.76 -8.76 -8.83
N ASN A 142 -14.64 -8.33 -9.73
CA ASN A 142 -15.12 -9.17 -10.85
C ASN A 142 -15.64 -10.56 -10.39
N GLY A 143 -16.32 -10.63 -9.24
CA GLY A 143 -16.85 -11.88 -8.70
C GLY A 143 -15.84 -12.82 -8.04
N SER A 144 -14.58 -12.40 -7.90
CA SER A 144 -13.51 -13.18 -7.25
C SER A 144 -12.92 -12.45 -6.06
N ASP A 145 -12.48 -13.22 -5.05
CA ASP A 145 -11.72 -12.65 -3.92
C ASP A 145 -10.41 -12.00 -4.43
N ALA A 146 -10.14 -10.81 -3.96
CA ALA A 146 -8.99 -10.02 -4.40
C ALA A 146 -8.36 -9.24 -3.26
N ILE A 147 -7.04 -9.09 -3.33
CA ILE A 147 -6.28 -8.09 -2.60
C ILE A 147 -5.96 -6.96 -3.57
N VAL A 148 -6.25 -5.75 -3.16
CA VAL A 148 -5.97 -4.53 -3.91
C VAL A 148 -4.99 -3.67 -3.13
N ASP A 149 -3.97 -3.17 -3.81
CA ASP A 149 -2.96 -2.29 -3.27
C ASP A 149 -2.87 -1.03 -4.16
N PHE A 150 -3.12 0.13 -3.57
CA PHE A 150 -3.16 1.39 -4.30
C PHE A 150 -1.75 1.96 -4.46
N LYS A 151 -1.41 2.31 -5.68
CA LYS A 151 -0.10 2.92 -5.98
C LYS A 151 -0.29 4.19 -6.79
N GLN A 152 0.26 5.28 -6.30
CA GLN A 152 0.34 6.52 -7.06
C GLN A 152 1.69 6.64 -7.78
N THR A 153 1.70 7.31 -8.91
CA THR A 153 2.93 7.56 -9.67
C THR A 153 2.84 8.88 -10.44
N ASN A 154 3.97 9.54 -10.62
CA ASN A 154 4.06 10.76 -11.43
C ASN A 154 4.16 10.47 -12.94
N LYS A 155 4.50 9.25 -13.31
CA LYS A 155 4.70 8.81 -14.70
C LYS A 155 4.20 7.39 -14.88
N PRO A 156 3.68 7.02 -16.06
CA PRO A 156 3.34 5.64 -16.36
C PRO A 156 4.48 4.68 -16.05
N LYS A 157 4.18 3.58 -15.42
CA LYS A 157 5.16 2.55 -15.07
C LYS A 157 5.24 1.49 -16.16
N ARG A 158 6.45 1.02 -16.45
CA ARG A 158 6.66 -0.17 -17.27
C ARG A 158 6.51 -1.43 -16.41
N ARG A 159 6.13 -2.54 -17.01
CA ARG A 159 5.88 -3.81 -16.32
C ARG A 159 7.10 -4.28 -15.52
N GLU A 160 8.29 -4.16 -16.07
CA GLU A 160 9.56 -4.55 -15.46
C GLU A 160 9.95 -3.71 -14.23
N TRP A 161 9.33 -2.54 -14.04
CA TRP A 161 9.63 -1.66 -12.91
C TRP A 161 8.75 -1.93 -11.69
N ILE A 162 7.69 -2.73 -11.85
CA ILE A 162 6.68 -2.97 -10.82
C ILE A 162 6.65 -4.42 -10.34
N GLU A 163 7.69 -5.19 -10.59
CA GLU A 163 7.80 -6.59 -10.15
C GLU A 163 7.61 -6.72 -8.64
N ASP A 164 8.17 -5.80 -7.86
CA ASP A 164 8.01 -5.73 -6.41
C ASP A 164 6.55 -5.52 -5.97
N TYR A 165 5.69 -4.90 -6.78
CA TYR A 165 4.26 -4.80 -6.48
C TYR A 165 3.56 -6.16 -6.56
N PHE A 166 3.94 -6.99 -7.53
CA PHE A 166 3.41 -8.33 -7.65
C PHE A 166 3.92 -9.25 -6.55
N LEU A 167 5.19 -9.14 -6.17
CA LEU A 167 5.75 -9.85 -5.02
C LEU A 167 5.06 -9.45 -3.71
N GLN A 168 4.78 -8.17 -3.52
CA GLN A 168 4.02 -7.67 -2.38
C GLN A 168 2.61 -8.27 -2.35
N GLY A 169 1.89 -8.23 -3.46
CA GLY A 169 0.54 -8.81 -3.58
C GLY A 169 0.54 -10.31 -3.33
N ALA A 170 1.50 -11.05 -3.91
CA ALA A 170 1.64 -12.48 -3.68
C ALA A 170 1.90 -12.83 -2.21
N ALA A 171 2.79 -12.08 -1.53
CA ALA A 171 3.05 -12.26 -0.10
C ALA A 171 1.77 -12.01 0.73
N TYR A 172 0.99 -11.00 0.40
CA TYR A 172 -0.27 -10.73 1.09
C TYR A 172 -1.31 -11.83 0.85
N CYS A 173 -1.44 -12.33 -0.39
CA CYS A 173 -2.32 -13.46 -0.68
C CYS A 173 -1.90 -14.72 0.09
N LEU A 174 -0.60 -15.02 0.15
CA LEU A 174 -0.09 -16.17 0.89
C LEU A 174 -0.35 -16.05 2.40
N SER A 175 -0.36 -14.84 2.93
CA SER A 175 -0.66 -14.59 4.35
C SER A 175 -2.09 -14.98 4.74
N LEU A 176 -3.04 -15.03 3.80
CA LEU A 176 -4.44 -15.39 4.06
C LEU A 176 -4.62 -16.83 4.52
N ILE A 177 -3.66 -17.71 4.27
CA ILE A 177 -3.67 -19.09 4.77
C ILE A 177 -3.67 -19.12 6.30
N HIS A 178 -3.21 -18.06 6.95
CA HIS A 178 -3.05 -17.96 8.40
C HIS A 178 -4.05 -17.01 9.09
N ILE A 179 -5.03 -16.53 8.35
CA ILE A 179 -6.02 -15.56 8.84
C ILE A 179 -7.44 -16.13 8.84
#